data_8f6145b5dbf6da85169bd6e6135e6027
#
_entry.id   8f6145b5dbf6da85169bd6e6135e6027
#
_cell.length_a   1.000
_cell.length_b   1.000
_cell.length_c   1.000
_cell.angle_alpha   90.00
_cell.angle_beta   90.00
_cell.angle_gamma   90.00
#
_symmetry.space_group_name_H-M   'P 1'
#
loop_
_entity.id
_entity.type
_entity.pdbx_description
1 polymer ?
#
loop_
_entity_poly.entity_id
_entity_poly.type
_entity_poly.pdbx_seq_one_letter_code
_entity_poly.pdbx_strand_id
1 'polypeptide(L)'
;MNNIDYVVSTEKGDVLVEKNSKRITDDIVDKLIAYRKQRKLTQQDIADATGIKRANIARLELKKNEASVDSLVRYAKSMNLDLMIELVEISGNSE
;
A
#
# COMPACT_ATOMS: atom_id res chain seq x y z
N MET A 1 -0.24 -19.09 17.29
CA MET A 1 -0.35 -18.95 16.31
C MET A 1 0.46 -18.30 15.74
N ASN A 2 0.65 -18.52 14.95
CA ASN A 2 1.53 -17.89 14.31
C ASN A 2 1.09 -16.77 13.66
N ASN A 3 1.67 -15.70 13.78
CA ASN A 3 1.45 -14.55 12.98
C ASN A 3 2.32 -14.63 11.79
N ILE A 4 1.78 -14.26 10.68
CA ILE A 4 2.57 -14.11 9.48
C ILE A 4 2.93 -12.66 9.39
N ASP A 5 4.21 -12.38 9.39
CA ASP A 5 4.66 -11.02 9.19
C ASP A 5 4.77 -10.75 7.71
N TYR A 6 4.38 -9.56 7.32
CA TYR A 6 4.51 -9.14 5.94
C TYR A 6 5.64 -8.15 5.83
N VAL A 7 6.35 -8.23 4.72
CA VAL A 7 7.41 -7.28 4.43
C VAL A 7 6.95 -6.48 3.22
N VAL A 8 6.90 -5.18 3.39
CA VAL A 8 6.54 -4.28 2.30
C VAL A 8 7.81 -3.62 1.83
N SER A 9 8.18 -3.90 0.60
CA SER A 9 9.39 -3.31 0.01
C SER A 9 9.03 -2.02 -0.69
N THR A 10 9.85 -1.01 -0.50
CA THR A 10 9.66 0.28 -1.14
C THR A 10 10.85 0.54 -2.04
N GLU A 11 10.73 1.56 -2.89
CA GLU A 11 11.82 1.87 -3.79
C GLU A 11 13.08 2.30 -3.05
N LYS A 12 12.95 2.72 -1.81
CA LYS A 12 14.11 3.11 -1.02
C LYS A 12 14.75 1.91 -0.31
N GLY A 13 14.19 0.74 -0.53
CA GLY A 13 14.69 -0.44 0.15
C GLY A 13 14.21 -0.59 1.57
N ASP A 14 13.32 0.30 2.01
CA ASP A 14 12.78 0.17 3.34
C ASP A 14 11.96 -1.10 3.45
N VAL A 15 12.02 -1.71 4.60
CA VAL A 15 11.27 -2.92 4.86
C VAL A 15 10.40 -2.69 6.06
N LEU A 16 9.10 -2.88 5.88
CA LEU A 16 8.17 -2.81 6.99
C LEU A 16 7.74 -4.21 7.35
N VAL A 17 7.90 -4.56 8.61
CA VAL A 17 7.45 -5.85 9.12
C VAL A 17 6.31 -5.56 10.09
N GLU A 18 5.14 -6.08 9.78
CA GLU A 18 3.97 -5.75 10.56
C GLU A 18 3.05 -6.95 10.65
N LYS A 19 2.42 -7.13 11.79
CA LYS A 19 1.52 -8.25 12.01
C LYS A 19 0.06 -7.86 11.88
N ASN A 20 -0.24 -6.59 11.89
CA ASN A 20 -1.60 -6.11 11.79
C ASN A 20 -1.86 -5.72 10.35
N SER A 21 -2.82 -6.40 9.72
CA SER A 21 -3.06 -6.17 8.30
C SER A 21 -3.48 -4.74 7.99
N LYS A 22 -4.25 -4.12 8.89
CA LYS A 22 -4.66 -2.74 8.65
C LYS A 22 -3.46 -1.79 8.72
N ARG A 23 -2.51 -2.05 9.62
CA ARG A 23 -1.30 -1.24 9.68
C ARG A 23 -0.49 -1.37 8.41
N ILE A 24 -0.43 -2.58 7.86
CA ILE A 24 0.30 -2.80 6.61
C ILE A 24 -0.35 -2.01 5.49
N THR A 25 -1.67 -2.11 5.34
CA THR A 25 -2.34 -1.40 4.26
C THR A 25 -2.31 0.11 4.46
N ASP A 26 -2.45 0.58 5.70
CA ASP A 26 -2.37 2.02 5.99
C ASP A 26 -1.00 2.56 5.60
N ASP A 27 0.05 1.80 5.88
CA ASP A 27 1.39 2.23 5.54
C ASP A 27 1.60 2.30 4.05
N ILE A 28 1.04 1.33 3.32
CA ILE A 28 1.10 1.34 1.87
C ILE A 28 0.35 2.55 1.33
N VAL A 29 -0.83 2.84 1.89
CA VAL A 29 -1.62 3.98 1.46
C VAL A 29 -0.84 5.28 1.68
N ASP A 30 -0.18 5.41 2.83
CA ASP A 30 0.62 6.61 3.09
C ASP A 30 1.72 6.78 2.03
N LYS A 31 2.36 5.69 1.64
CA LYS A 31 3.39 5.77 0.62
C LYS A 31 2.80 6.12 -0.75
N LEU A 32 1.65 5.57 -1.07
CA LEU A 32 0.97 5.91 -2.33
C LEU A 32 0.60 7.39 -2.38
N ILE A 33 0.09 7.92 -1.27
CA ILE A 33 -0.26 9.34 -1.20
C ILE A 33 1.00 10.20 -1.38
N ALA A 34 2.10 9.80 -0.76
CA ALA A 34 3.35 10.53 -0.88
C ALA A 34 3.83 10.58 -2.34
N TYR A 35 3.77 9.45 -3.04
CA TYR A 35 4.12 9.42 -4.46
C TYR A 35 3.19 10.30 -5.27
N ARG A 36 1.88 10.22 -5.00
CA ARG A 36 0.90 11.02 -5.73
C ARG A 36 1.22 12.50 -5.59
N LYS A 37 1.44 12.94 -4.35
CA LYS A 37 1.71 14.36 -4.10
C LYS A 37 3.04 14.79 -4.68
N GLN A 38 4.04 13.95 -4.58
CA GLN A 38 5.35 14.26 -5.14
C GLN A 38 5.27 14.48 -6.64
N ARG A 39 4.41 13.72 -7.31
CA ARG A 39 4.23 13.84 -8.76
C ARG A 39 3.16 14.84 -9.13
N LYS A 40 2.63 15.55 -8.14
CA LYS A 40 1.63 16.60 -8.35
C LYS A 40 0.37 16.08 -9.03
N LEU A 41 0.02 14.84 -8.71
CA LEU A 41 -1.20 14.24 -9.22
C LEU A 41 -2.33 14.44 -8.21
N THR A 42 -3.55 14.60 -8.73
CA THR A 42 -4.73 14.78 -7.89
C THR A 42 -5.40 13.43 -7.67
N GLN A 43 -6.34 13.41 -6.73
CA GLN A 43 -7.16 12.21 -6.55
C GLN A 43 -7.95 11.91 -7.83
N GLN A 44 -8.37 12.95 -8.54
CA GLN A 44 -9.09 12.76 -9.78
C GLN A 44 -8.19 12.10 -10.84
N ASP A 45 -6.90 12.47 -10.87
CA ASP A 45 -5.98 11.84 -11.80
C ASP A 45 -5.89 10.34 -11.53
N ILE A 46 -5.81 9.95 -10.27
CA ILE A 46 -5.77 8.54 -9.91
C ILE A 46 -7.09 7.86 -10.28
N ALA A 47 -8.20 8.52 -10.02
CA ALA A 47 -9.51 7.99 -10.35
C ALA A 47 -9.63 7.74 -11.85
N ASP A 48 -9.20 8.70 -12.66
CA ASP A 48 -9.27 8.57 -14.11
C ASP A 48 -8.41 7.44 -14.62
N ALA A 49 -7.23 7.27 -14.04
CA ALA A 49 -6.31 6.23 -14.50
C ALA A 49 -6.71 4.83 -14.03
N THR A 50 -7.39 4.73 -12.89
CA THR A 50 -7.74 3.42 -12.34
C THR A 50 -9.14 2.97 -12.70
N GLY A 51 -10.02 3.89 -13.04
CA GLY A 51 -11.43 3.59 -13.20
C GLY A 51 -12.17 3.53 -11.86
N ILE A 52 -11.50 3.83 -10.77
CA ILE A 52 -12.13 3.89 -9.45
C ILE A 52 -12.71 5.29 -9.28
N LYS A 53 -13.91 5.38 -8.74
CA LYS A 53 -14.51 6.69 -8.54
C LYS A 53 -13.69 7.53 -7.59
N ARG A 54 -13.61 8.85 -7.87
CA ARG A 54 -12.82 9.74 -7.03
C ARG A 54 -13.22 9.66 -5.56
N ALA A 55 -14.51 9.55 -5.30
CA ALA A 55 -14.98 9.45 -3.91
C ALA A 55 -14.38 8.22 -3.22
N ASN A 56 -14.18 7.14 -3.97
CA ASN A 56 -13.59 5.93 -3.40
C ASN A 56 -12.09 6.08 -3.23
N ILE A 57 -11.43 6.81 -4.11
CA ILE A 57 -10.01 7.14 -3.91
C ILE A 57 -9.86 7.97 -2.63
N ALA A 58 -10.72 8.98 -2.47
CA ALA A 58 -10.67 9.83 -1.28
C ALA A 58 -10.90 9.00 -0.01
N ARG A 59 -11.87 8.07 -0.07
CA ARG A 59 -12.16 7.22 1.08
C ARG A 59 -10.99 6.31 1.41
N LEU A 60 -10.34 5.77 0.39
CA LEU A 60 -9.18 4.92 0.58
C LEU A 60 -8.06 5.69 1.29
N GLU A 61 -7.85 6.92 0.89
CA GLU A 61 -6.77 7.74 1.46
C GLU A 61 -7.06 8.14 2.91
N LEU A 62 -8.32 8.14 3.32
CA LEU A 62 -8.64 8.42 4.72
C LEU A 62 -8.28 7.28 5.66
N LYS A 63 -8.07 6.09 5.14
CA LYS A 63 -7.61 4.94 5.91
C LYS A 63 -8.55 4.55 7.05
N LYS A 64 -9.85 4.80 6.89
CA LYS A 64 -10.80 4.39 7.91
C LYS A 64 -11.01 2.89 7.92
N ASN A 65 -10.94 2.29 6.75
CA ASN A 65 -11.09 0.85 6.60
C ASN A 65 -9.85 0.29 5.96
N GLU A 66 -9.66 -1.01 6.14
CA GLU A 66 -8.53 -1.68 5.52
C GLU A 66 -8.75 -1.70 4.00
N ALA A 67 -7.75 -1.22 3.25
CA ALA A 67 -7.85 -1.21 1.81
C ALA A 67 -7.63 -2.62 1.25
N SER A 68 -8.28 -2.93 0.15
CA SER A 68 -8.06 -4.22 -0.50
C SER A 68 -6.74 -4.18 -1.26
N VAL A 69 -6.10 -5.35 -1.36
CA VAL A 69 -4.86 -5.45 -2.13
C VAL A 69 -5.12 -5.04 -3.58
N ASP A 70 -6.27 -5.41 -4.14
CA ASP A 70 -6.60 -5.04 -5.50
C ASP A 70 -6.58 -3.53 -5.68
N SER A 71 -7.21 -2.80 -4.78
CA SER A 71 -7.25 -1.34 -4.88
C SER A 71 -5.85 -0.74 -4.76
N LEU A 72 -5.03 -1.29 -3.86
CA LEU A 72 -3.68 -0.79 -3.67
C LEU A 72 -2.83 -1.02 -4.92
N VAL A 73 -2.96 -2.20 -5.52
CA VAL A 73 -2.22 -2.52 -6.74
C VAL A 73 -2.64 -1.59 -7.88
N ARG A 74 -3.94 -1.37 -8.03
CA ARG A 74 -4.44 -0.50 -9.10
C ARG A 74 -3.98 0.94 -8.91
N TYR A 75 -4.02 1.41 -7.67
CA TYR A 75 -3.54 2.75 -7.36
C TYR A 75 -2.05 2.87 -7.71
N ALA A 76 -1.25 1.90 -7.28
CA ALA A 76 0.18 1.92 -7.57
C ALA A 76 0.44 1.91 -9.06
N LYS A 77 -0.27 1.06 -9.80
CA LYS A 77 -0.06 0.96 -11.24
C LYS A 77 -0.46 2.23 -11.97
N SER A 78 -1.41 2.98 -11.44
CA SER A 78 -1.78 4.25 -12.06
C SER A 78 -0.62 5.23 -12.07
N MET A 79 0.36 5.01 -11.22
CA MET A 79 1.56 5.83 -11.15
C MET A 79 2.80 5.08 -11.67
N ASN A 80 2.56 3.97 -12.38
CA ASN A 80 3.63 3.16 -12.92
C ASN A 80 4.54 2.59 -11.82
N LEU A 81 3.92 2.18 -10.72
CA LEU A 81 4.61 1.54 -9.61
C LEU A 81 4.08 0.13 -9.43
N ASP A 82 4.95 -0.76 -9.02
CA ASP A 82 4.53 -2.10 -8.63
C ASP A 82 4.49 -2.18 -7.12
N LEU A 83 3.48 -2.86 -6.62
CA LEU A 83 3.39 -3.14 -5.20
C LEU A 83 3.89 -4.56 -4.97
N MET A 84 4.88 -4.69 -4.11
CA MET A 84 5.42 -6.00 -3.77
C MET A 84 5.27 -6.25 -2.28
N ILE A 85 4.74 -7.41 -1.94
CA ILE A 85 4.59 -7.83 -0.57
C ILE A 85 5.26 -9.19 -0.46
N GLU A 86 6.17 -9.34 0.48
CA GLU A 86 6.93 -10.56 0.64
C GLU A 86 6.69 -11.15 2.02
N LEU A 87 6.75 -12.45 2.09
CA LEU A 87 6.74 -13.13 3.37
C LEU A 87 8.17 -13.22 3.87
N VAL A 88 8.33 -13.07 5.16
CA VAL A 88 9.65 -13.19 5.75
C VAL A 88 9.54 -14.07 6.97
N GLU A 89 10.54 -14.92 7.17
CA GLU A 89 10.54 -15.75 8.36
C GLU A 89 10.83 -14.88 9.57
N ILE A 90 10.13 -15.19 10.64
CA ILE A 90 10.37 -14.48 11.88
C ILE A 90 11.73 -14.92 12.38
N SER A 91 12.60 -13.95 12.57
CA SER A 91 13.96 -14.28 12.88
C SER A 91 14.06 -14.93 14.22
N GLY A 92 15.07 -15.49 14.46
CA GLY A 92 15.25 -16.22 15.61
C GLY A 92 14.80 -17.59 15.51
N ASN A 93 14.39 -17.75 14.75
CA ASN A 93 14.00 -18.89 14.78
C ASN A 93 14.59 -19.71 14.17
N SER A 94 15.20 -19.84 14.12
CA SER A 94 15.55 -20.53 13.72
C SER A 94 15.84 -21.48 13.95
N GLU A 95 15.98 -21.78 14.03
CA GLU A 95 16.11 -22.54 14.29
C GLU A 95 16.21 -22.85 14.40
#